data_d9f8f22ed3b5eece9bde59d282e22d32
#
_entry.id   d9f8f22ed3b5eece9bde59d282e22d32
#
_cell.length_a   1.000
_cell.length_b   1.000
_cell.length_c   1.000
_cell.angle_alpha   90.00
_cell.angle_beta   90.00
_cell.angle_gamma   90.00
#
_symmetry.space_group_name_H-M   'P 1'
#
loop_
_entity.id
_entity.type
_entity.pdbx_description
1 polymer ?
#
loop_
_entity_poly.entity_id
_entity_poly.type
_entity_poly.pdbx_seq_one_letter_code
_entity_poly.pdbx_strand_id
1 'polypeptide(L)'
;ADSGATRIDDYFTVIQADPSFEIDGVAFEIVPTYHVADKFCCGLKINSRIYFSGDTRFDTEVVLTHGGNADIIYHDCQFFQGGIHASFQELRSLPEHIRRKLWLMHYGDQFSEYAQEAQQLGFHWTRQHEVYRFQA
;
A
#
# COMPACT_ATOMS: atom_id res chain seq x y z
N ALA A 1 -41.58 -13.51 -5.12
CA ALA A 1 -40.71 -13.71 -3.96
C ALA A 1 -39.46 -12.89 -4.17
N ASP A 2 -39.38 -11.79 -3.46
CA ASP A 2 -38.22 -10.90 -3.45
C ASP A 2 -37.04 -11.68 -2.88
N SER A 3 -36.07 -11.96 -3.74
CA SER A 3 -34.81 -12.55 -3.26
C SER A 3 -34.15 -11.48 -2.39
N GLY A 4 -34.06 -11.70 -1.10
CA GLY A 4 -33.50 -10.76 -0.11
C GLY A 4 -32.01 -10.44 -0.36
N ALA A 5 -31.69 -9.93 -1.55
CA ALA A 5 -30.37 -9.43 -1.88
C ALA A 5 -30.20 -8.07 -1.18
N THR A 6 -29.44 -8.08 -0.13
CA THR A 6 -29.04 -6.90 0.61
C THR A 6 -28.13 -6.03 -0.26
N ARG A 7 -28.46 -4.77 -0.41
CA ARG A 7 -27.66 -3.80 -1.19
C ARG A 7 -26.76 -3.03 -0.24
N ILE A 8 -25.61 -2.57 -0.76
CA ILE A 8 -24.68 -1.73 0.03
C ILE A 8 -25.36 -0.45 0.54
N ASP A 9 -26.27 0.12 -0.28
CA ASP A 9 -27.02 1.33 0.05
C ASP A 9 -28.00 1.16 1.22
N ASP A 10 -28.31 -0.09 1.61
CA ASP A 10 -29.14 -0.38 2.77
C ASP A 10 -28.41 -0.10 4.10
N TYR A 11 -27.07 -0.04 4.07
CA TYR A 11 -26.22 0.14 5.25
C TYR A 11 -25.33 1.37 5.19
N PHE A 12 -24.98 1.86 4.02
CA PHE A 12 -23.99 2.91 3.83
C PHE A 12 -24.47 3.96 2.86
N THR A 13 -24.11 5.21 3.13
CA THR A 13 -24.15 6.26 2.11
C THR A 13 -22.83 6.20 1.33
N VAL A 14 -22.91 5.81 0.06
CA VAL A 14 -21.75 5.74 -0.82
C VAL A 14 -21.53 7.09 -1.49
N ILE A 15 -20.35 7.65 -1.31
CA ILE A 15 -19.94 8.92 -1.92
C ILE A 15 -18.78 8.61 -2.87
N GLN A 16 -18.94 8.97 -4.14
CA GLN A 16 -17.85 8.86 -5.10
C GLN A 16 -16.77 9.89 -4.77
N ALA A 17 -15.53 9.41 -4.56
CA ALA A 17 -14.41 10.29 -4.30
C ALA A 17 -13.85 10.88 -5.60
N ASP A 18 -13.48 12.16 -5.55
CA ASP A 18 -12.61 12.77 -6.55
C ASP A 18 -11.18 12.21 -6.45
N PRO A 19 -10.32 12.39 -7.48
CA PRO A 19 -8.92 11.96 -7.40
C PRO A 19 -8.14 12.50 -6.19
N SER A 20 -8.54 13.68 -5.70
CA SER A 20 -8.07 14.25 -4.44
C SER A 20 -9.28 14.65 -3.60
N PHE A 21 -9.25 14.31 -2.31
CA PHE A 21 -10.34 14.61 -1.38
C PHE A 21 -9.79 14.80 0.04
N GLU A 22 -10.63 15.33 0.93
CA GLU A 22 -10.30 15.55 2.33
C GLU A 22 -11.37 14.93 3.24
N ILE A 23 -10.94 14.29 4.32
CA ILE A 23 -11.81 13.80 5.39
C ILE A 23 -11.22 14.26 6.72
N ASP A 24 -11.99 15.00 7.51
CA ASP A 24 -11.61 15.49 8.84
C ASP A 24 -10.24 16.18 8.89
N GLY A 25 -9.94 16.99 7.88
CA GLY A 25 -8.68 17.73 7.78
C GLY A 25 -7.49 16.91 7.26
N VAL A 26 -7.71 15.65 6.88
CA VAL A 26 -6.69 14.80 6.27
C VAL A 26 -6.87 14.79 4.77
N ALA A 27 -5.84 15.20 4.03
CA ALA A 27 -5.85 15.23 2.58
C ALA A 27 -5.43 13.88 1.99
N PHE A 28 -6.20 13.40 1.02
CA PHE A 28 -5.96 12.15 0.30
C PHE A 28 -5.84 12.40 -1.19
N GLU A 29 -4.92 11.69 -1.82
CA GLU A 29 -4.81 11.59 -3.27
C GLU A 29 -4.88 10.11 -3.67
N ILE A 30 -5.74 9.80 -4.64
CA ILE A 30 -5.88 8.46 -5.20
C ILE A 30 -4.72 8.23 -6.18
N VAL A 31 -3.96 7.17 -5.95
CA VAL A 31 -2.87 6.75 -6.82
C VAL A 31 -3.30 5.48 -7.54
N PRO A 32 -3.62 5.53 -8.84
CA PRO A 32 -3.94 4.32 -9.60
C PRO A 32 -2.81 3.30 -9.54
N THR A 33 -3.15 2.06 -9.26
CA THR A 33 -2.22 0.92 -9.20
C THR A 33 -2.75 -0.22 -10.06
N TYR A 34 -1.91 -1.22 -10.28
CA TYR A 34 -2.31 -2.42 -11.00
C TYR A 34 -2.19 -3.64 -10.10
N HIS A 35 -3.30 -4.30 -9.86
CA HIS A 35 -3.38 -5.51 -9.04
C HIS A 35 -4.07 -6.63 -9.80
N VAL A 36 -5.35 -6.49 -10.07
CA VAL A 36 -6.18 -7.48 -10.78
C VAL A 36 -6.65 -6.90 -12.10
N ALA A 37 -6.63 -7.72 -13.16
CA ALA A 37 -7.15 -7.32 -14.46
C ALA A 37 -8.63 -6.91 -14.37
N ASP A 38 -9.03 -5.96 -15.20
CA ASP A 38 -10.41 -5.46 -15.35
C ASP A 38 -11.03 -4.86 -14.08
N LYS A 39 -10.18 -4.48 -13.08
CA LYS A 39 -10.62 -3.76 -11.89
C LYS A 39 -9.77 -2.51 -11.67
N PHE A 40 -10.44 -1.44 -11.28
CA PHE A 40 -9.74 -0.27 -10.77
C PHE A 40 -9.14 -0.61 -9.40
N CYS A 41 -7.83 -0.45 -9.28
CA CYS A 41 -7.09 -0.61 -8.04
C CYS A 41 -6.34 0.67 -7.74
N CYS A 42 -6.19 1.01 -6.48
CA CYS A 42 -5.50 2.22 -6.09
C CYS A 42 -4.80 2.09 -4.74
N GLY A 43 -3.73 2.83 -4.61
CA GLY A 43 -3.16 3.25 -3.36
C GLY A 43 -3.62 4.65 -2.96
N LEU A 44 -3.14 5.14 -1.85
CA LEU A 44 -3.45 6.47 -1.34
C LEU A 44 -2.17 7.22 -0.98
N LYS A 45 -2.13 8.49 -1.30
CA LYS A 45 -1.16 9.42 -0.73
C LYS A 45 -1.87 10.27 0.33
N ILE A 46 -1.34 10.29 1.55
CA ILE A 46 -1.98 10.89 2.70
C ILE A 46 -1.13 12.08 3.16
N ASN A 47 -1.74 13.25 3.21
CA ASN A 47 -1.09 14.54 3.55
C ASN A 47 0.22 14.79 2.77
N SER A 48 0.36 14.25 1.57
CA SER A 48 1.58 14.28 0.75
C SER A 48 2.82 13.69 1.43
N ARG A 49 2.69 13.03 2.58
CA ARG A 49 3.79 12.52 3.41
C ARG A 49 3.82 11.00 3.54
N ILE A 50 2.70 10.35 3.39
CA ILE A 50 2.58 8.89 3.48
C ILE A 50 2.06 8.38 2.16
N TYR A 51 2.75 7.40 1.57
CA TYR A 51 2.24 6.60 0.46
C TYR A 51 1.85 5.21 0.94
N PHE A 52 0.61 4.84 0.74
CA PHE A 52 0.04 3.53 1.04
C PHE A 52 -0.35 2.87 -0.28
N SER A 53 0.32 1.77 -0.64
CA SER A 53 0.16 1.16 -1.96
C SER A 53 -1.21 0.49 -2.18
N GLY A 54 -1.87 0.03 -1.11
CA GLY A 54 -2.91 -0.99 -1.24
C GLY A 54 -2.30 -2.28 -1.79
N ASP A 55 -3.15 -3.21 -2.18
CA ASP A 55 -2.72 -4.41 -2.88
C ASP A 55 -2.33 -4.05 -4.31
N THR A 56 -1.11 -4.38 -4.71
CA THR A 56 -0.56 -3.97 -6.01
C THR A 56 0.54 -4.90 -6.49
N ARG A 57 0.69 -4.99 -7.80
CA ARG A 57 1.92 -5.47 -8.41
C ARG A 57 3.02 -4.42 -8.23
N PHE A 58 4.25 -4.86 -8.38
CA PHE A 58 5.39 -3.95 -8.33
C PHE A 58 5.42 -3.05 -9.57
N ASP A 59 5.51 -1.76 -9.32
CA ASP A 59 5.68 -0.73 -10.34
C ASP A 59 6.68 0.30 -9.82
N THR A 60 7.89 0.26 -10.37
CA THR A 60 8.99 1.14 -9.96
C THR A 60 8.64 2.62 -10.16
N GLU A 61 7.97 2.96 -11.26
CA GLU A 61 7.64 4.34 -11.57
C GLU A 61 6.63 4.90 -10.55
N VAL A 62 5.61 4.15 -10.22
CA VAL A 62 4.62 4.54 -9.21
C VAL A 62 5.28 4.72 -7.84
N VAL A 63 6.12 3.78 -7.41
CA VAL A 63 6.83 3.88 -6.12
C VAL A 63 7.75 5.09 -6.07
N LEU A 64 8.51 5.36 -7.12
CA LEU A 64 9.44 6.49 -7.17
C LEU A 64 8.70 7.83 -7.25
N THR A 65 7.62 7.90 -8.04
CA THR A 65 6.84 9.13 -8.20
C THR A 65 6.11 9.50 -6.93
N HIS A 66 5.40 8.57 -6.32
CA HIS A 66 4.54 8.84 -5.15
C HIS A 66 5.26 8.60 -3.82
N GLY A 67 6.18 7.65 -3.77
CA GLY A 67 7.00 7.38 -2.61
C GLY A 67 8.23 8.27 -2.50
N GLY A 68 8.74 8.79 -3.62
CA GLY A 68 9.96 9.64 -3.64
C GLY A 68 9.87 10.83 -2.69
N ASN A 69 8.75 11.52 -2.68
CA ASN A 69 8.48 12.69 -1.81
C ASN A 69 7.79 12.33 -0.49
N ALA A 70 7.43 11.07 -0.28
CA ALA A 70 6.84 10.63 0.98
C ALA A 70 7.92 10.47 2.06
N ASP A 71 7.55 10.65 3.31
CA ASP A 71 8.40 10.33 4.47
C ASP A 71 8.36 8.83 4.75
N ILE A 72 7.22 8.21 4.48
CA ILE A 72 6.95 6.81 4.76
C ILE A 72 6.19 6.20 3.57
N ILE A 73 6.56 4.98 3.24
CA ILE A 73 5.88 4.16 2.23
C ILE A 73 5.43 2.88 2.89
N TYR A 74 4.13 2.60 2.89
CA TYR A 74 3.58 1.28 3.20
C TYR A 74 3.34 0.54 1.89
N HIS A 75 3.99 -0.58 1.68
CA HIS A 75 3.92 -1.29 0.40
C HIS A 75 3.57 -2.76 0.58
N ASP A 76 2.70 -3.22 -0.31
CA ASP A 76 2.36 -4.63 -0.49
C ASP A 76 3.61 -5.48 -0.71
N CYS A 77 3.66 -6.66 -0.13
CA CYS A 77 4.79 -7.57 -0.24
C CYS A 77 4.37 -9.03 -0.17
N GLN A 78 4.85 -9.82 -1.11
CA GLN A 78 4.81 -11.28 -1.04
C GLN A 78 6.23 -11.85 -1.16
N PHE A 79 6.45 -13.10 -0.72
CA PHE A 79 7.79 -13.71 -0.71
C PHE A 79 8.11 -14.58 -1.92
N PHE A 80 7.17 -14.78 -2.82
CA PHE A 80 7.36 -15.52 -4.07
C PHE A 80 7.22 -14.59 -5.27
N GLN A 81 7.83 -14.97 -6.38
CA GLN A 81 7.76 -14.19 -7.61
C GLN A 81 6.50 -14.54 -8.41
N GLY A 82 6.02 -13.57 -9.17
CA GLY A 82 4.81 -13.71 -9.97
C GLY A 82 3.53 -13.46 -9.17
N GLY A 83 2.39 -13.56 -9.85
CA GLY A 83 1.11 -13.29 -9.23
C GLY A 83 0.69 -11.83 -9.32
N ILE A 84 -0.10 -11.40 -8.35
CA ILE A 84 -0.80 -10.11 -8.36
C ILE A 84 -0.28 -9.11 -7.33
N HIS A 85 0.68 -9.51 -6.49
CA HIS A 85 1.31 -8.69 -5.46
C HIS A 85 2.78 -8.40 -5.80
N ALA A 86 3.31 -7.33 -5.24
CA ALA A 86 4.74 -7.02 -5.34
C ALA A 86 5.56 -8.06 -4.58
N SER A 87 6.59 -8.61 -5.20
CA SER A 87 7.47 -9.56 -4.54
C SER A 87 8.60 -8.85 -3.79
N PHE A 88 9.07 -9.46 -2.71
CA PHE A 88 10.26 -9.00 -1.99
C PHE A 88 11.48 -8.88 -2.92
N GLN A 89 11.63 -9.82 -3.87
CA GLN A 89 12.69 -9.80 -4.86
C GLN A 89 12.65 -8.56 -5.76
N GLU A 90 11.44 -8.12 -6.17
CA GLU A 90 11.28 -6.89 -6.96
C GLU A 90 11.55 -5.66 -6.10
N LEU A 91 11.01 -5.60 -4.88
CA LEU A 91 11.20 -4.47 -3.96
C LEU A 91 12.68 -4.23 -3.61
N ARG A 92 13.49 -5.28 -3.55
CA ARG A 92 14.95 -5.17 -3.35
C ARG A 92 15.65 -4.31 -4.38
N SER A 93 15.13 -4.23 -5.60
CA SER A 93 15.71 -3.44 -6.69
C SER A 93 15.56 -1.94 -6.51
N LEU A 94 14.70 -1.49 -5.59
CA LEU A 94 14.52 -0.07 -5.29
C LEU A 94 15.80 0.56 -4.73
N PRO A 95 16.05 1.85 -5.01
CA PRO A 95 17.16 2.59 -4.41
C PRO A 95 17.14 2.54 -2.88
N GLU A 96 18.30 2.55 -2.25
CA GLU A 96 18.44 2.46 -0.79
C GLU A 96 17.64 3.56 -0.06
N HIS A 97 17.67 4.80 -0.56
CA HIS A 97 16.95 5.90 0.07
C HIS A 97 15.43 5.72 0.04
N ILE A 98 14.90 4.91 -0.88
CA ILE A 98 13.49 4.51 -0.92
C ILE A 98 13.25 3.34 0.04
N ARG A 99 14.12 2.31 0.02
CA ARG A 99 13.97 1.15 0.92
C ARG A 99 13.98 1.56 2.40
N ARG A 100 14.79 2.55 2.78
CA ARG A 100 14.90 3.05 4.16
C ARG A 100 13.63 3.66 4.74
N LYS A 101 12.70 4.08 3.91
CA LYS A 101 11.39 4.62 4.32
C LYS A 101 10.23 3.69 3.99
N LEU A 102 10.52 2.48 3.50
CA LEU A 102 9.52 1.52 3.06
C LEU A 102 9.24 0.49 4.14
N TRP A 103 7.98 0.40 4.50
CA TRP A 103 7.41 -0.55 5.44
C TRP A 103 6.66 -1.63 4.67
N LEU A 104 7.11 -2.87 4.81
CA LEU A 104 6.50 -4.02 4.17
C LEU A 104 5.23 -4.42 4.92
N MET A 105 4.14 -4.63 4.18
CA MET A 105 2.85 -5.05 4.70
C MET A 105 2.27 -6.19 3.86
N HIS A 106 1.18 -6.82 4.34
CA HIS A 106 0.45 -7.87 3.63
C HIS A 106 1.29 -9.11 3.30
N TYR A 107 2.37 -9.33 4.02
CA TYR A 107 3.26 -10.46 3.85
C TYR A 107 2.75 -11.71 4.61
N GLY A 108 3.18 -12.90 4.14
CA GLY A 108 2.83 -14.17 4.77
C GLY A 108 3.66 -14.53 5.98
N ASP A 109 3.37 -15.68 6.57
CA ASP A 109 3.98 -16.18 7.82
C ASP A 109 5.49 -16.46 7.72
N GLN A 110 6.02 -16.50 6.50
CA GLN A 110 7.44 -16.73 6.24
C GLN A 110 8.34 -15.50 6.50
N PHE A 111 7.78 -14.41 7.03
CA PHE A 111 8.53 -13.16 7.20
C PHE A 111 9.82 -13.34 8.01
N SER A 112 9.87 -14.27 8.97
CA SER A 112 11.04 -14.53 9.80
C SER A 112 12.26 -15.00 8.99
N GLU A 113 12.03 -15.66 7.86
CA GLU A 113 13.10 -16.10 6.95
C GLU A 113 13.75 -14.93 6.21
N TYR A 114 13.00 -13.84 6.04
CA TYR A 114 13.42 -12.64 5.30
C TYR A 114 13.78 -11.45 6.20
N ALA A 115 13.49 -11.54 7.50
CA ALA A 115 13.60 -10.41 8.42
C ALA A 115 15.00 -9.81 8.48
N GLN A 116 16.04 -10.67 8.54
CA GLN A 116 17.43 -10.22 8.60
C GLN A 116 17.85 -9.54 7.29
N GLU A 117 17.54 -10.13 6.16
CA GLU A 117 17.86 -9.55 4.85
C GLU A 117 17.15 -8.23 4.63
N ALA A 118 15.86 -8.15 4.97
CA ALA A 118 15.09 -6.93 4.86
C ALA A 118 15.68 -5.80 5.71
N GLN A 119 16.09 -6.09 6.93
CA GLN A 119 16.75 -5.13 7.81
C GLN A 119 18.07 -4.63 7.21
N GLN A 120 18.89 -5.51 6.68
CA GLN A 120 20.16 -5.16 6.03
C GLN A 120 19.95 -4.27 4.80
N LEU A 121 18.84 -4.48 4.07
CA LEU A 121 18.45 -3.69 2.91
C LEU A 121 17.76 -2.36 3.26
N GLY A 122 17.48 -2.12 4.54
CA GLY A 122 16.88 -0.90 5.04
C GLY A 122 15.36 -0.93 5.15
N PHE A 123 14.70 -2.04 4.83
CA PHE A 123 13.26 -2.18 4.98
C PHE A 123 12.80 -2.24 6.42
N HIS A 124 11.56 -1.82 6.66
CA HIS A 124 10.84 -1.98 7.92
C HIS A 124 9.69 -2.97 7.71
N TRP A 125 9.21 -3.54 8.82
CA TRP A 125 8.05 -4.43 8.84
C TRP A 125 6.89 -3.79 9.57
N THR A 126 5.71 -3.81 8.96
CA THR A 126 4.48 -3.57 9.74
C THR A 126 4.14 -4.83 10.53
N ARG A 127 3.59 -4.67 11.71
CA ARG A 127 3.16 -5.79 12.54
C ARG A 127 1.69 -5.69 12.89
N GLN A 128 1.02 -6.81 12.92
CA GLN A 128 -0.38 -6.88 13.29
C GLN A 128 -0.57 -6.34 14.72
N HIS A 129 -1.60 -5.54 14.92
CA HIS A 129 -1.95 -4.88 16.18
C HIS A 129 -0.96 -3.84 16.70
N GLU A 130 0.06 -3.48 15.96
CA GLU A 130 0.92 -2.36 16.31
C GLU A 130 0.36 -1.04 15.77
N VAL A 131 0.51 0.02 16.56
CA VAL A 131 0.12 1.38 16.20
C VAL A 131 1.37 2.20 15.93
N TYR A 132 1.48 2.74 14.73
CA TYR A 132 2.57 3.62 14.33
C TYR A 132 2.08 5.07 14.35
N ARG A 133 2.80 5.93 15.05
CA ARG A 133 2.45 7.36 15.19
C ARG A 133 3.47 8.20 14.43
N PHE A 134 2.97 9.07 13.58
CA PHE A 134 3.79 10.02 12.84
C PHE A 134 3.38 11.43 13.24
N GLN A 135 4.36 12.31 13.35
CA GLN A 135 4.08 13.73 13.54
C GLN A 135 3.54 14.30 12.23
N ALA A 136 2.42 14.99 12.36
CA ALA A 136 1.77 15.65 11.22
C ALA A 136 2.64 16.81 10.67
#